data_db71ade3abd3c6e628c41e034e2ea602
#
_entry.id   db71ade3abd3c6e628c41e034e2ea602
#
_cell.length_a   1.000
_cell.length_b   1.000
_cell.length_c   1.000
_cell.angle_alpha   90.00
_cell.angle_beta   90.00
_cell.angle_gamma   90.00
#
_symmetry.space_group_name_H-M   'P 1'
#
loop_
_entity.id
_entity.type
_entity.pdbx_description
1 polymer ?
#
loop_
_entity_poly.entity_id
_entity_poly.type
_entity_poly.pdbx_seq_one_letter_code
_entity_poly.pdbx_strand_id
1 'polypeptide(L)'
;EMCIRDRPRTVQAILHRDLKPENVFLDADQNVKLGDFGLSKQMAAQAFANTYVGTPYYMSPELATGQPYDIKSDVWALGCIVYELCALCPPFDASNQTELTRKIKQGAVPALPRPYSRDLQEAVNAMLQLDHRRRPTTRQLLQIRQIKMACRTHDIAVLHKHVRVEKERLHAQTLALEKREALLQAREQKLAVQTQELQEWSDYPSRSKALDERALLLNQRELELCRREES
;
A
#
# COMPACT_ATOMS: atom_id res chain seq x y z
N GLU A 1 5.23 -2.63 -2.63
CA GLU A 1 5.51 -1.45 -1.77
C GLU A 1 6.01 -1.94 -0.43
N MET A 2 7.33 -1.97 -0.28
CA MET A 2 7.98 -2.44 0.94
C MET A 2 8.19 -1.25 1.87
N CYS A 3 7.40 -1.19 2.95
CA CYS A 3 7.55 -0.19 4.00
C CYS A 3 8.96 -0.28 4.58
N ILE A 4 9.62 0.85 4.79
CA ILE A 4 11.00 0.96 5.34
C ILE A 4 11.19 0.24 6.70
N ARG A 5 10.11 -0.19 7.35
CA ARG A 5 10.12 -0.90 8.65
C ARG A 5 10.58 -2.36 8.60
N ASP A 6 10.56 -3.01 7.43
CA ASP A 6 10.72 -4.49 7.36
C ASP A 6 12.06 -4.97 6.78
N ARG A 7 13.09 -4.12 6.69
CA ARG A 7 14.40 -4.56 6.22
C ARG A 7 15.33 -5.02 7.35
N PRO A 8 16.03 -6.16 7.17
CA PRO A 8 17.06 -6.62 8.10
C PRO A 8 18.23 -5.62 8.21
N ARG A 9 18.96 -5.68 9.31
CA ARG A 9 19.90 -4.72 9.91
C ARG A 9 21.12 -4.26 9.11
N THR A 10 21.26 -4.56 7.83
CA THR A 10 22.32 -4.02 6.95
C THR A 10 21.71 -3.03 5.97
N VAL A 11 21.30 -1.87 6.47
CA VAL A 11 20.84 -0.78 5.60
C VAL A 11 22.06 -0.11 5.00
N GLN A 12 22.41 -0.47 3.77
CA GLN A 12 23.25 0.39 2.96
C GLN A 12 22.56 1.74 2.80
N ALA A 13 23.23 2.81 3.21
CA ALA A 13 22.71 4.17 3.01
C ALA A 13 22.58 4.42 1.50
N ILE A 14 21.37 4.68 1.04
CA ILE A 14 21.10 5.06 -0.35
C ILE A 14 21.16 6.59 -0.39
N LEU A 15 22.06 7.14 -1.20
CA LEU A 15 22.15 8.55 -1.49
C LEU A 15 21.27 8.87 -2.70
N HIS A 16 20.43 9.88 -2.59
CA HIS A 16 19.58 10.31 -3.72
C HIS A 16 20.36 11.12 -4.73
N ARG A 17 21.15 12.11 -4.26
CA ARG A 17 22.07 12.97 -5.01
C ARG A 17 21.42 14.03 -5.92
N ASP A 18 20.13 13.99 -6.15
CA ASP A 18 19.39 14.97 -6.96
C ASP A 18 18.02 15.28 -6.31
N LEU A 19 18.03 15.60 -5.02
CA LEU A 19 16.82 16.05 -4.33
C LEU A 19 16.49 17.48 -4.75
N LYS A 20 15.32 17.62 -5.39
CA LYS A 20 14.73 18.90 -5.85
C LYS A 20 13.22 18.73 -5.99
N PRO A 21 12.43 19.81 -6.04
CA PRO A 21 10.96 19.71 -6.17
C PRO A 21 10.50 18.86 -7.35
N GLU A 22 11.21 18.95 -8.51
CA GLU A 22 10.88 18.22 -9.73
C GLU A 22 10.95 16.69 -9.57
N ASN A 23 11.70 16.21 -8.56
CA ASN A 23 11.83 14.79 -8.24
C ASN A 23 10.93 14.36 -7.05
N VAL A 24 10.06 15.25 -6.57
CA VAL A 24 9.09 14.98 -5.51
C VAL A 24 7.70 14.93 -6.12
N PHE A 25 7.11 13.75 -6.17
CA PHE A 25 5.79 13.51 -6.74
C PHE A 25 4.76 13.26 -5.64
N LEU A 26 3.49 13.50 -5.94
CA LEU A 26 2.37 13.14 -5.10
C LEU A 26 1.53 12.06 -5.80
N ASP A 27 1.16 11.01 -5.08
CA ASP A 27 0.20 10.04 -5.60
C ASP A 27 -1.25 10.57 -5.47
N ALA A 28 -2.22 9.79 -5.95
CA ALA A 28 -3.64 10.16 -5.90
C ALA A 28 -4.15 10.39 -4.46
N ASP A 29 -3.49 9.82 -3.46
CA ASP A 29 -3.80 9.98 -2.05
C ASP A 29 -2.98 11.10 -1.38
N GLN A 30 -2.26 11.91 -2.15
CA GLN A 30 -1.36 12.98 -1.70
C GLN A 30 -0.16 12.49 -0.88
N ASN A 31 0.24 11.23 -1.04
CA ASN A 31 1.47 10.73 -0.42
C ASN A 31 2.68 11.10 -1.27
N VAL A 32 3.74 11.51 -0.60
CA VAL A 32 5.00 11.87 -1.25
C VAL A 32 5.69 10.62 -1.80
N LYS A 33 6.09 10.69 -3.07
CA LYS A 33 6.92 9.71 -3.76
C LYS A 33 8.17 10.40 -4.28
N LEU A 34 9.34 9.88 -3.91
CA LEU A 34 10.60 10.35 -4.47
C LEU A 34 10.90 9.60 -5.77
N GLY A 35 11.16 10.34 -6.82
CA GLY A 35 11.55 9.83 -8.14
C GLY A 35 13.01 10.08 -8.48
N ASP A 36 13.41 9.58 -9.64
CA ASP A 36 14.74 9.75 -10.24
C ASP A 36 15.93 9.40 -9.33
N PHE A 37 16.05 8.12 -9.03
CA PHE A 37 17.24 7.54 -8.39
C PHE A 37 18.37 7.26 -9.40
N GLY A 38 18.29 7.76 -10.63
CA GLY A 38 19.24 7.49 -11.72
C GLY A 38 20.67 7.89 -11.40
N LEU A 39 20.87 8.99 -10.66
CA LEU A 39 22.16 9.48 -10.23
C LEU A 39 22.67 8.82 -8.94
N SER A 40 21.87 7.98 -8.29
CA SER A 40 22.17 7.41 -6.99
C SER A 40 23.36 6.44 -6.97
N LYS A 41 23.81 5.92 -8.11
CA LYS A 41 24.83 4.86 -8.18
C LYS A 41 26.12 5.18 -8.94
N GLN A 42 26.21 6.18 -9.79
CA GLN A 42 27.29 6.18 -10.80
C GLN A 42 28.10 7.46 -11.03
N MET A 43 27.80 8.59 -10.43
CA MET A 43 28.61 9.78 -10.73
C MET A 43 29.65 10.05 -9.65
N ALA A 44 30.90 9.76 -9.98
CA ALA A 44 32.07 10.28 -9.26
C ALA A 44 32.01 11.82 -9.19
N ALA A 45 32.55 12.40 -8.13
CA ALA A 45 32.53 13.86 -7.84
C ALA A 45 32.95 14.78 -9.01
N GLN A 46 33.65 14.24 -10.01
CA GLN A 46 34.07 14.97 -11.22
C GLN A 46 32.95 15.23 -12.25
N ALA A 47 31.87 14.46 -12.22
CA ALA A 47 30.76 14.67 -13.18
C ALA A 47 29.83 15.85 -12.81
N PHE A 48 29.82 16.26 -11.55
CA PHE A 48 29.02 17.40 -11.10
C PHE A 48 29.45 18.75 -11.67
N ALA A 49 30.72 18.90 -12.03
CA ALA A 49 31.26 20.18 -12.50
C ALA A 49 30.82 20.56 -13.92
N ASN A 50 30.42 19.59 -14.76
CA ASN A 50 30.25 19.81 -16.19
C ASN A 50 28.83 19.54 -16.76
N THR A 51 27.85 19.12 -15.94
CA THR A 51 26.54 18.65 -16.47
C THR A 51 25.34 19.46 -16.00
N TYR A 52 25.53 20.50 -15.19
CA TYR A 52 24.41 21.32 -14.71
C TYR A 52 23.93 22.29 -15.82
N VAL A 53 22.87 21.90 -16.52
CA VAL A 53 22.03 22.83 -17.30
C VAL A 53 20.98 23.37 -16.34
N GLY A 54 21.21 24.51 -15.70
CA GLY A 54 20.30 25.20 -14.79
C GLY A 54 21.00 25.74 -13.53
N THR A 55 20.28 26.50 -12.70
CA THR A 55 20.80 27.11 -11.48
C THR A 55 20.66 26.08 -10.32
N PRO A 56 21.77 25.69 -9.63
CA PRO A 56 21.76 24.61 -8.64
C PRO A 56 21.31 25.10 -7.25
N TYR A 57 20.05 25.53 -7.11
CA TYR A 57 19.50 26.10 -5.87
C TYR A 57 19.56 25.20 -4.65
N TYR A 58 19.62 23.88 -4.86
CA TYR A 58 19.62 22.86 -3.77
C TYR A 58 21.01 22.32 -3.47
N MET A 59 22.05 22.90 -4.11
CA MET A 59 23.44 22.48 -3.93
C MET A 59 23.89 22.78 -2.49
N SER A 60 24.51 21.78 -1.86
CA SER A 60 25.10 21.95 -0.54
C SER A 60 26.43 22.70 -0.55
N PRO A 61 26.84 23.34 0.57
CA PRO A 61 28.12 24.05 0.68
C PRO A 61 29.33 23.18 0.34
N GLU A 62 29.33 21.91 0.76
CA GLU A 62 30.41 20.97 0.45
C GLU A 62 30.53 20.72 -1.06
N LEU A 63 29.41 20.57 -1.76
CA LEU A 63 29.44 20.46 -3.24
C LEU A 63 29.91 21.75 -3.89
N ALA A 64 29.46 22.90 -3.41
CA ALA A 64 29.89 24.21 -3.89
C ALA A 64 31.39 24.48 -3.66
N THR A 65 32.04 23.68 -2.82
CA THR A 65 33.50 23.73 -2.52
C THR A 65 34.26 22.52 -3.08
N GLY A 66 33.62 21.65 -3.87
CA GLY A 66 34.26 20.48 -4.47
C GLY A 66 34.56 19.35 -3.50
N GLN A 67 33.89 19.34 -2.33
CA GLN A 67 34.03 18.26 -1.35
C GLN A 67 33.11 17.07 -1.70
N PRO A 68 33.41 15.87 -1.20
CA PRO A 68 32.61 14.69 -1.49
C PRO A 68 31.15 14.83 -0.99
N TYR A 69 30.22 14.30 -1.78
CA TYR A 69 28.81 14.18 -1.41
C TYR A 69 28.61 13.09 -0.35
N ASP A 70 27.80 13.40 0.66
CA ASP A 70 27.36 12.42 1.65
C ASP A 70 25.84 12.49 1.93
N ILE A 71 25.35 11.66 2.84
CA ILE A 71 23.94 11.65 3.25
C ILE A 71 23.47 12.99 3.82
N LYS A 72 24.38 13.81 4.34
CA LYS A 72 24.08 15.14 4.89
C LYS A 72 23.89 16.18 3.80
N SER A 73 24.36 15.91 2.58
CA SER A 73 24.07 16.72 1.40
C SER A 73 22.63 16.54 0.97
N ASP A 74 22.06 15.31 1.03
CA ASP A 74 20.63 15.08 0.83
C ASP A 74 19.79 15.80 1.89
N VAL A 75 20.25 15.85 3.14
CA VAL A 75 19.55 16.58 4.23
C VAL A 75 19.54 18.08 3.97
N TRP A 76 20.62 18.66 3.43
CA TRP A 76 20.65 20.05 3.00
C TRP A 76 19.61 20.32 1.91
N ALA A 77 19.61 19.52 0.85
CA ALA A 77 18.65 19.64 -0.24
C ALA A 77 17.19 19.53 0.26
N LEU A 78 16.92 18.60 1.18
CA LEU A 78 15.62 18.50 1.86
C LEU A 78 15.28 19.78 2.62
N GLY A 79 16.23 20.39 3.33
CA GLY A 79 16.05 21.68 4.00
C GLY A 79 15.67 22.79 3.05
N CYS A 80 16.31 22.86 1.88
CA CYS A 80 15.97 23.82 0.82
C CYS A 80 14.54 23.61 0.30
N ILE A 81 14.15 22.35 0.02
CA ILE A 81 12.79 22.02 -0.44
C ILE A 81 11.76 22.43 0.59
N VAL A 82 11.98 22.09 1.89
CA VAL A 82 11.02 22.45 2.96
C VAL A 82 10.91 23.95 3.11
N TYR A 83 12.03 24.69 3.03
CA TYR A 83 12.01 26.14 3.03
C TYR A 83 11.19 26.70 1.87
N GLU A 84 11.43 26.21 0.66
CA GLU A 84 10.75 26.64 -0.55
C GLU A 84 9.25 26.34 -0.54
N LEU A 85 8.83 25.19 -0.01
CA LEU A 85 7.40 24.90 0.22
C LEU A 85 6.71 25.91 1.14
N CYS A 86 7.45 26.49 2.07
CA CYS A 86 6.93 27.50 3.00
C CYS A 86 7.00 28.92 2.42
N ALA A 87 8.08 29.26 1.77
CA ALA A 87 8.39 30.63 1.33
C ALA A 87 8.02 30.89 -0.14
N LEU A 88 7.71 29.83 -0.91
CA LEU A 88 7.44 29.85 -2.37
C LEU A 88 8.62 30.41 -3.19
N CYS A 89 9.82 30.38 -2.61
CA CYS A 89 11.09 30.71 -3.26
C CYS A 89 12.22 29.94 -2.55
N PRO A 90 13.34 29.64 -3.26
CA PRO A 90 14.46 28.95 -2.65
C PRO A 90 15.12 29.79 -1.54
N PRO A 91 15.77 29.18 -0.52
CA PRO A 91 16.43 29.90 0.56
C PRO A 91 17.63 30.71 0.10
N PHE A 92 18.24 30.31 -1.00
CA PHE A 92 19.35 30.98 -1.64
C PHE A 92 18.99 31.22 -3.10
N ASP A 93 18.76 32.46 -3.47
CA ASP A 93 18.45 32.89 -4.82
C ASP A 93 19.48 33.92 -5.30
N ALA A 94 19.90 33.82 -6.55
CA ALA A 94 20.88 34.70 -7.15
C ALA A 94 20.73 34.79 -8.68
N SER A 95 21.17 35.87 -9.26
CA SER A 95 21.14 36.12 -10.71
C SER A 95 22.17 35.27 -11.49
N ASN A 96 23.17 34.75 -10.82
CA ASN A 96 24.22 33.93 -11.42
C ASN A 96 24.81 32.91 -10.41
N GLN A 97 25.47 31.87 -10.95
CA GLN A 97 26.03 30.79 -10.17
C GLN A 97 27.11 31.21 -9.17
N THR A 98 27.93 32.19 -9.50
CA THR A 98 28.98 32.70 -8.61
C THR A 98 28.39 33.36 -7.37
N GLU A 99 27.36 34.17 -7.54
CA GLU A 99 26.67 34.79 -6.43
C GLU A 99 25.87 33.79 -5.60
N LEU A 100 25.21 32.80 -6.24
CA LEU A 100 24.53 31.72 -5.57
C LEU A 100 25.51 30.95 -4.68
N THR A 101 26.65 30.52 -5.25
CA THR A 101 27.69 29.84 -4.49
C THR A 101 28.18 30.67 -3.29
N ARG A 102 28.31 31.98 -3.44
CA ARG A 102 28.67 32.88 -2.35
C ARG A 102 27.62 32.90 -1.26
N LYS A 103 26.33 33.02 -1.61
CA LYS A 103 25.20 32.99 -0.63
C LYS A 103 25.12 31.66 0.09
N ILE A 104 25.25 30.55 -0.60
CA ILE A 104 25.30 29.19 -0.01
C ILE A 104 26.43 29.09 1.01
N LYS A 105 27.63 29.54 0.66
CA LYS A 105 28.80 29.55 1.57
C LYS A 105 28.62 30.46 2.78
N GLN A 106 27.86 31.54 2.66
CA GLN A 106 27.52 32.41 3.79
C GLN A 106 26.49 31.76 4.73
N GLY A 107 25.60 30.92 4.21
CA GLY A 107 24.63 30.15 4.99
C GLY A 107 23.59 31.00 5.71
N ALA A 108 23.36 32.24 5.26
CA ALA A 108 22.35 33.11 5.85
C ALA A 108 20.95 32.69 5.35
N VAL A 109 20.27 31.85 6.13
CA VAL A 109 18.91 31.37 5.84
C VAL A 109 17.91 32.42 6.31
N PRO A 110 17.02 32.92 5.41
CA PRO A 110 15.97 33.86 5.83
C PRO A 110 14.94 33.20 6.74
N ALA A 111 14.23 33.99 7.51
CA ALA A 111 13.13 33.49 8.34
C ALA A 111 11.96 33.00 7.47
N LEU A 112 11.30 31.91 7.91
CA LEU A 112 10.08 31.44 7.25
C LEU A 112 8.96 32.48 7.42
N PRO A 113 8.07 32.64 6.40
CA PRO A 113 6.91 33.50 6.51
C PRO A 113 5.96 33.08 7.63
N ARG A 114 5.17 34.02 8.17
CA ARG A 114 4.00 33.64 8.98
C ARG A 114 2.96 32.97 8.09
N PRO A 115 2.26 31.92 8.53
CA PRO A 115 2.01 31.50 9.93
C PRO A 115 2.83 30.28 10.40
N TYR A 116 3.96 29.95 9.79
CA TYR A 116 4.72 28.74 10.15
C TYR A 116 5.27 28.79 11.58
N SER A 117 5.35 27.60 12.20
CA SER A 117 5.78 27.47 13.59
C SER A 117 7.28 27.70 13.75
N ARG A 118 7.67 28.13 14.96
CA ARG A 118 9.09 28.26 15.33
C ARG A 118 9.83 26.91 15.23
N ASP A 119 9.18 25.82 15.62
CA ASP A 119 9.76 24.47 15.56
C ASP A 119 10.10 24.07 14.12
N LEU A 120 9.26 24.45 13.13
CA LEU A 120 9.56 24.20 11.72
C LEU A 120 10.76 25.04 11.26
N GLN A 121 10.84 26.31 11.67
CA GLN A 121 11.99 27.16 11.41
C GLN A 121 13.28 26.56 11.99
N GLU A 122 13.23 26.05 13.22
CA GLU A 122 14.37 25.40 13.86
C GLU A 122 14.79 24.13 13.12
N ALA A 123 13.83 23.33 12.65
CA ALA A 123 14.11 22.14 11.85
C ALA A 123 14.78 22.50 10.50
N VAL A 124 14.29 23.53 9.80
CA VAL A 124 14.90 24.03 8.56
C VAL A 124 16.32 24.55 8.83
N ASN A 125 16.51 25.36 9.86
CA ASN A 125 17.83 25.88 10.24
C ASN A 125 18.81 24.76 10.61
N ALA A 126 18.34 23.69 11.24
CA ALA A 126 19.16 22.54 11.57
C ALA A 126 19.59 21.76 10.31
N MET A 127 18.72 21.62 9.31
CA MET A 127 19.05 21.00 8.04
C MET A 127 20.01 21.85 7.19
N LEU A 128 19.89 23.18 7.26
CA LEU A 128 20.68 24.15 6.51
C LEU A 128 21.93 24.64 7.30
N GLN A 129 22.52 23.79 8.13
CA GLN A 129 23.81 24.08 8.77
C GLN A 129 24.94 23.99 7.75
N LEU A 130 25.88 24.98 7.76
CA LEU A 130 27.05 24.98 6.87
C LEU A 130 27.93 23.75 7.13
N ASP A 131 28.23 23.49 8.40
CA ASP A 131 28.94 22.27 8.79
C ASP A 131 28.01 21.07 8.64
N HIS A 132 28.26 20.21 7.63
CA HIS A 132 27.45 19.03 7.35
C HIS A 132 27.35 18.08 8.55
N ARG A 133 28.36 18.02 9.43
CA ARG A 133 28.38 17.19 10.64
C ARG A 133 27.31 17.58 11.64
N ARG A 134 26.95 18.88 11.68
CA ARG A 134 25.93 19.44 12.58
C ARG A 134 24.51 19.22 12.07
N ARG A 135 24.32 18.90 10.78
CA ARG A 135 22.99 18.60 10.25
C ARG A 135 22.43 17.33 10.88
N PRO A 136 21.15 17.28 11.20
CA PRO A 136 20.53 16.08 11.75
C PRO A 136 20.56 14.92 10.75
N THR A 137 20.50 13.71 11.26
CA THR A 137 20.20 12.53 10.45
C THR A 137 18.71 12.45 10.18
N THR A 138 18.27 11.72 9.14
CA THR A 138 16.86 11.45 8.87
C THR A 138 16.15 10.84 10.09
N ARG A 139 16.83 9.95 10.82
CA ARG A 139 16.31 9.37 12.07
C ARG A 139 16.07 10.43 13.15
N GLN A 140 16.98 11.42 13.30
CA GLN A 140 16.82 12.52 14.25
C GLN A 140 15.68 13.45 13.83
N LEU A 141 15.54 13.76 12.52
CA LEU A 141 14.41 14.52 12.00
C LEU A 141 13.06 13.86 12.34
N LEU A 142 12.95 12.54 12.15
CA LEU A 142 11.74 11.77 12.51
C LEU A 142 11.44 11.73 14.01
N GLN A 143 12.38 12.12 14.90
CA GLN A 143 12.13 12.26 16.34
C GLN A 143 11.63 13.65 16.75
N ILE A 144 11.70 14.64 15.87
CA ILE A 144 11.09 15.96 16.12
C ILE A 144 9.59 15.74 16.37
N ARG A 145 9.11 16.28 17.49
CA ARG A 145 7.77 15.99 18.02
C ARG A 145 6.67 16.18 16.97
N GLN A 146 6.69 17.28 16.23
CA GLN A 146 5.68 17.61 15.22
C GLN A 146 5.73 16.65 14.04
N ILE A 147 6.92 16.33 13.54
CA ILE A 147 7.13 15.36 12.45
C ILE A 147 6.69 13.98 12.91
N LYS A 148 7.07 13.57 14.12
CA LYS A 148 6.67 12.28 14.69
C LYS A 148 5.15 12.17 14.85
N MET A 149 4.48 13.24 15.27
CA MET A 149 3.02 13.27 15.37
C MET A 149 2.37 13.19 13.98
N ALA A 150 2.84 13.98 13.02
CA ALA A 150 2.35 13.94 11.64
C ALA A 150 2.50 12.54 11.00
N CYS A 151 3.67 11.92 11.17
CA CYS A 151 3.90 10.54 10.69
C CYS A 151 2.92 9.54 11.32
N ARG A 152 2.70 9.63 12.65
CA ARG A 152 1.74 8.73 13.32
C ARG A 152 0.31 8.92 12.84
N THR A 153 -0.11 10.18 12.67
CA THR A 153 -1.45 10.50 12.15
C THR A 153 -1.62 9.93 10.74
N HIS A 154 -0.60 10.09 9.89
CA HIS A 154 -0.59 9.51 8.55
C HIS A 154 -0.65 7.98 8.58
N ASP A 155 0.20 7.33 9.40
CA ASP A 155 0.21 5.86 9.56
C ASP A 155 -1.18 5.33 9.97
N ILE A 156 -1.84 6.03 10.91
CA ILE A 156 -3.20 5.68 11.36
C ILE A 156 -4.21 5.84 10.22
N ALA A 157 -4.16 6.92 9.45
CA ALA A 157 -5.08 7.14 8.32
C ALA A 157 -4.91 6.07 7.23
N VAL A 158 -3.66 5.71 6.90
CA VAL A 158 -3.36 4.63 5.95
C VAL A 158 -3.89 3.29 6.45
N LEU A 159 -3.68 2.98 7.74
CA LEU A 159 -4.18 1.74 8.34
C LEU A 159 -5.71 1.69 8.34
N HIS A 160 -6.39 2.77 8.68
CA HIS A 160 -7.86 2.86 8.63
C HIS A 160 -8.39 2.61 7.21
N LYS A 161 -7.74 3.21 6.20
CA LYS A 161 -8.11 2.98 4.79
C LYS A 161 -7.97 1.50 4.42
N HIS A 162 -6.87 0.87 4.81
CA HIS A 162 -6.62 -0.55 4.54
C HIS A 162 -7.64 -1.45 5.22
N VAL A 163 -7.91 -1.22 6.51
CA VAL A 163 -8.92 -1.99 7.27
C VAL A 163 -10.31 -1.85 6.66
N ARG A 164 -10.69 -0.66 6.18
CA ARG A 164 -11.98 -0.44 5.52
C ARG A 164 -12.10 -1.27 4.24
N VAL A 165 -11.09 -1.23 3.38
CA VAL A 165 -11.06 -1.98 2.12
C VAL A 165 -11.14 -3.49 2.39
N GLU A 166 -10.39 -3.99 3.37
CA GLU A 166 -10.40 -5.42 3.69
C GLU A 166 -11.74 -5.86 4.30
N LYS A 167 -12.37 -5.01 5.11
CA LYS A 167 -13.72 -5.26 5.63
C LYS A 167 -14.76 -5.37 4.51
N GLU A 168 -14.71 -4.47 3.53
CA GLU A 168 -15.61 -4.51 2.35
C GLU A 168 -15.38 -5.78 1.52
N ARG A 169 -14.13 -6.18 1.34
CA ARG A 169 -13.76 -7.43 0.66
C ARG A 169 -14.29 -8.65 1.39
N LEU A 170 -14.09 -8.73 2.70
CA LEU A 170 -14.61 -9.83 3.52
C LEU A 170 -16.13 -9.90 3.46
N HIS A 171 -16.83 -8.78 3.55
CA HIS A 171 -18.28 -8.74 3.44
C HIS A 171 -18.77 -9.28 2.08
N ALA A 172 -18.12 -8.87 0.99
CA ALA A 172 -18.44 -9.40 -0.34
C ALA A 172 -18.19 -10.92 -0.45
N GLN A 173 -17.12 -11.43 0.16
CA GLN A 173 -16.83 -12.87 0.21
C GLN A 173 -17.88 -13.63 1.02
N THR A 174 -18.28 -13.11 2.18
CA THR A 174 -19.32 -13.72 3.02
C THR A 174 -20.63 -13.83 2.24
N LEU A 175 -21.06 -12.76 1.59
CA LEU A 175 -22.28 -12.76 0.77
C LEU A 175 -22.20 -13.77 -0.39
N ALA A 176 -21.03 -13.93 -1.01
CA ALA A 176 -20.83 -14.90 -2.09
C ALA A 176 -20.90 -16.35 -1.56
N LEU A 177 -20.37 -16.61 -0.36
CA LEU A 177 -20.46 -17.92 0.30
C LEU A 177 -21.90 -18.26 0.67
N GLU A 178 -22.65 -17.34 1.28
CA GLU A 178 -24.06 -17.52 1.61
C GLU A 178 -24.90 -17.89 0.38
N LYS A 179 -24.68 -17.20 -0.76
CA LYS A 179 -25.35 -17.54 -2.02
C LYS A 179 -24.99 -18.93 -2.52
N ARG A 180 -23.73 -19.33 -2.36
CA ARG A 180 -23.27 -20.65 -2.78
C ARG A 180 -23.85 -21.75 -1.90
N GLU A 181 -23.92 -21.54 -0.58
CA GLU A 181 -24.55 -22.47 0.35
C GLU A 181 -26.04 -22.65 0.06
N ALA A 182 -26.78 -21.57 -0.17
CA ALA A 182 -28.18 -21.66 -0.57
C ALA A 182 -28.39 -22.46 -1.86
N LEU A 183 -27.51 -22.27 -2.85
CA LEU A 183 -27.56 -23.05 -4.11
C LEU A 183 -27.28 -24.54 -3.89
N LEU A 184 -26.29 -24.85 -3.03
CA LEU A 184 -25.95 -26.24 -2.70
C LEU A 184 -27.11 -26.94 -1.96
N GLN A 185 -27.72 -26.26 -0.97
CA GLN A 185 -28.89 -26.77 -0.25
C GLN A 185 -30.07 -27.07 -1.20
N ALA A 186 -30.36 -26.15 -2.14
CA ALA A 186 -31.40 -26.37 -3.14
C ALA A 186 -31.07 -27.55 -4.06
N ARG A 187 -29.82 -27.76 -4.40
CA ARG A 187 -29.38 -28.92 -5.21
C ARG A 187 -29.47 -30.23 -4.45
N GLU A 188 -29.09 -30.22 -3.17
CA GLU A 188 -29.23 -31.40 -2.28
C GLU A 188 -30.67 -31.82 -2.12
N GLN A 189 -31.58 -30.85 -1.89
CA GLN A 189 -33.01 -31.13 -1.82
C GLN A 189 -33.54 -31.76 -3.12
N LYS A 190 -33.14 -31.21 -4.27
CA LYS A 190 -33.54 -31.75 -5.56
C LYS A 190 -33.01 -33.19 -5.79
N LEU A 191 -31.77 -33.44 -5.40
CA LEU A 191 -31.19 -34.77 -5.47
C LEU A 191 -31.89 -35.76 -4.52
N ALA A 192 -32.26 -35.33 -3.31
CA ALA A 192 -33.00 -36.16 -2.37
C ALA A 192 -34.36 -36.60 -2.95
N VAL A 193 -35.10 -35.67 -3.56
CA VAL A 193 -36.37 -36.00 -4.23
C VAL A 193 -36.16 -36.99 -5.37
N GLN A 194 -35.17 -36.74 -6.24
CA GLN A 194 -34.86 -37.69 -7.36
C GLN A 194 -34.44 -39.06 -6.85
N THR A 195 -33.70 -39.11 -5.74
CA THR A 195 -33.29 -40.39 -5.16
C THR A 195 -34.50 -41.16 -4.64
N GLN A 196 -35.44 -40.46 -4.00
CA GLN A 196 -36.67 -41.05 -3.52
C GLN A 196 -37.55 -41.57 -4.66
N GLU A 197 -37.72 -40.82 -5.74
CA GLU A 197 -38.44 -41.22 -6.92
C GLU A 197 -37.81 -42.50 -7.55
N LEU A 198 -36.47 -42.53 -7.65
CA LEU A 198 -35.75 -43.73 -8.18
C LEU A 198 -35.93 -44.93 -7.28
N GLN A 199 -35.99 -44.75 -5.96
CA GLN A 199 -36.19 -45.82 -5.01
C GLN A 199 -37.62 -46.41 -5.13
N GLU A 200 -38.64 -45.53 -5.28
CA GLU A 200 -40.02 -45.95 -5.54
C GLU A 200 -40.14 -46.73 -6.85
N TRP A 201 -39.43 -46.33 -7.92
CA TRP A 201 -39.38 -47.05 -9.17
C TRP A 201 -38.66 -48.41 -9.02
N SER A 202 -37.61 -48.50 -8.25
CA SER A 202 -36.88 -49.75 -7.96
C SER A 202 -37.74 -50.78 -7.25
N ASP A 203 -38.64 -50.31 -6.38
CA ASP A 203 -39.55 -51.17 -5.61
C ASP A 203 -40.79 -51.60 -6.42
N TYR A 204 -41.08 -50.97 -7.55
CA TYR A 204 -42.24 -51.28 -8.39
C TYR A 204 -42.32 -52.72 -8.90
N PRO A 205 -41.25 -53.33 -9.40
CA PRO A 205 -41.27 -54.73 -9.82
C PRO A 205 -41.59 -55.69 -8.67
N SER A 206 -41.10 -55.43 -7.46
CA SER A 206 -41.36 -56.24 -6.29
C SER A 206 -42.81 -56.13 -5.83
N ARG A 207 -43.42 -54.92 -5.91
CA ARG A 207 -44.85 -54.70 -5.65
C ARG A 207 -45.76 -55.33 -6.65
N SER A 208 -45.38 -55.22 -7.96
CA SER A 208 -46.14 -55.85 -9.06
C SER A 208 -46.18 -57.37 -8.85
N LYS A 209 -45.01 -57.97 -8.58
CA LYS A 209 -44.90 -59.41 -8.38
C LYS A 209 -45.72 -59.87 -7.14
N ALA A 210 -45.71 -59.14 -6.04
CA ALA A 210 -46.52 -59.43 -4.86
C ALA A 210 -48.03 -59.32 -5.11
N LEU A 211 -48.46 -58.35 -5.95
CA LEU A 211 -49.85 -58.19 -6.37
C LEU A 211 -50.28 -59.34 -7.25
N ASP A 212 -49.43 -59.78 -8.22
CA ASP A 212 -49.71 -60.91 -9.10
C ASP A 212 -49.82 -62.23 -8.32
N GLU A 213 -48.94 -62.47 -7.32
CA GLU A 213 -49.00 -63.59 -6.41
C GLU A 213 -50.29 -63.60 -5.55
N ARG A 214 -50.73 -62.43 -5.09
CA ARG A 214 -51.95 -62.25 -4.29
C ARG A 214 -53.18 -62.49 -5.16
N ALA A 215 -53.20 -62.03 -6.39
CA ALA A 215 -54.27 -62.26 -7.34
C ALA A 215 -54.41 -63.74 -7.69
N LEU A 216 -53.27 -64.45 -7.88
CA LEU A 216 -53.27 -65.90 -8.10
C LEU A 216 -53.82 -66.68 -6.90
N LEU A 217 -53.49 -66.29 -5.68
CA LEU A 217 -53.95 -66.89 -4.46
C LEU A 217 -55.48 -66.70 -4.25
N LEU A 218 -56.00 -65.51 -4.58
CA LEU A 218 -57.42 -65.19 -4.52
C LEU A 218 -58.19 -66.04 -5.55
N ASN A 219 -57.74 -66.15 -6.78
CA ASN A 219 -58.29 -67.01 -7.81
C ASN A 219 -58.35 -68.49 -7.40
N GLN A 220 -57.27 -68.98 -6.80
CA GLN A 220 -57.25 -70.33 -6.25
C GLN A 220 -58.31 -70.56 -5.16
N ARG A 221 -58.47 -69.58 -4.28
CA ARG A 221 -59.46 -69.64 -3.19
C ARG A 221 -60.88 -69.55 -3.70
N GLU A 222 -61.16 -68.76 -4.69
CA GLU A 222 -62.46 -68.73 -5.39
C GLU A 222 -62.80 -70.02 -6.03
N LEU A 223 -61.86 -70.67 -6.73
CA LEU A 223 -62.00 -71.97 -7.34
C LEU A 223 -62.27 -73.05 -6.29
N GLU A 224 -61.61 -72.97 -5.11
CA GLU A 224 -61.89 -73.90 -4.01
C GLU A 224 -63.27 -73.70 -3.41
N LEU A 225 -63.74 -72.42 -3.29
CA LEU A 225 -65.06 -72.12 -2.80
C LEU A 225 -66.17 -72.63 -3.75
N CYS A 226 -65.99 -72.41 -5.06
CA CYS A 226 -66.95 -72.96 -6.08
C CYS A 226 -67.03 -74.46 -6.05
N ARG A 227 -65.89 -75.18 -5.86
CA ARG A 227 -65.92 -76.65 -5.74
C ARG A 227 -66.58 -77.14 -4.43
N ARG A 228 -66.64 -76.31 -3.38
CA ARG A 228 -67.37 -76.65 -2.14
C ARG A 228 -68.84 -76.35 -2.21
N GLU A 229 -69.32 -75.51 -3.09
CA GLU A 229 -70.70 -75.18 -3.33
C GLU A 229 -71.39 -76.18 -4.26
N GLU A 230 -70.59 -76.94 -5.06
CA GLU A 230 -71.06 -77.96 -6.00
C GLU A 230 -71.08 -79.40 -5.36
N SER A 231 -70.66 -79.57 -4.14
CA SER A 231 -70.62 -80.81 -3.40
C SER A 231 -71.61 -80.81 -2.23
#